data_a8645ca89afa239e03f6e052dac10621
#
_entry.id   a8645ca89afa239e03f6e052dac10621
#
_cell.length_a   1.000
_cell.length_b   1.000
_cell.length_c   1.000
_cell.angle_alpha   90.00
_cell.angle_beta   90.00
_cell.angle_gamma   90.00
#
_symmetry.space_group_name_H-M   'P 1'
#
loop_
_entity.id
_entity.type
_entity.pdbx_description
1 polymer ?
#
loop_
_entity_poly.entity_id
_entity_poly.type
_entity_poly.pdbx_seq_one_letter_code
_entity_poly.pdbx_strand_id
1 'polypeptide(L)'
;MITRRSWLKLMSLTLAGAPVIGSNGAANILRRNSFDSPLTLSPQNYYRYFTIFAEQERAVLGAQPQLPWQWFVDNIPFVDVPDKEIEQTYYFRWYSFQKHIRQTASGTVIDEFLDDVPWAGKFNSISAATGHHLREARWLRNQNHAESYAAFWFKPGSEPRRYSFWAADSVYAVYLATGNTVFMLKLFPKLIENYEAWECSNQDASGLFHQIDDRDVMEKSISGSGYRPSINSYMHGDAIAIARMASLANNPEVQRQYEDRKSVV
;
A
#
# COMPACT_ATOMS: atom_id res chain seq x y z
N MET A 1 -21.97 -15.52 7.49
CA MET A 1 -21.69 -14.19 6.93
C MET A 1 -21.80 -13.15 8.03
N ILE A 2 -20.68 -12.69 8.59
CA ILE A 2 -20.68 -11.69 9.68
C ILE A 2 -20.70 -10.31 9.01
N THR A 3 -21.74 -9.54 9.24
CA THR A 3 -21.88 -8.21 8.66
C THR A 3 -21.09 -7.15 9.43
N ARG A 4 -20.69 -6.06 8.76
CA ARG A 4 -19.96 -4.90 9.34
C ARG A 4 -20.63 -4.34 10.63
N ARG A 5 -21.94 -4.51 10.79
CA ARG A 5 -22.69 -4.10 11.99
C ARG A 5 -22.43 -4.97 13.22
N SER A 6 -22.03 -6.23 13.04
CA SER A 6 -21.72 -7.14 14.15
C SER A 6 -20.38 -6.81 14.80
N TRP A 7 -19.42 -6.26 14.06
CA TRP A 7 -18.11 -5.85 14.57
C TRP A 7 -18.18 -4.62 15.48
N LEU A 8 -19.03 -3.65 15.16
CA LEU A 8 -19.22 -2.44 15.96
C LEU A 8 -19.93 -2.70 17.29
N LYS A 9 -20.72 -3.77 17.41
CA LYS A 9 -21.39 -4.15 18.66
C LYS A 9 -20.50 -4.89 19.64
N LEU A 10 -19.41 -5.52 19.18
CA LEU A 10 -18.45 -6.17 20.08
C LEU A 10 -17.50 -5.18 20.78
N MET A 11 -17.28 -4.00 20.22
CA MET A 11 -16.42 -2.98 20.83
C MET A 11 -17.13 -2.06 21.83
N SER A 12 -18.46 -2.07 21.88
CA SER A 12 -19.23 -1.20 22.78
C SER A 12 -19.66 -1.85 24.11
N LEU A 13 -19.30 -3.10 24.36
CA LEU A 13 -19.74 -3.83 25.57
C LEU A 13 -18.69 -3.95 26.68
N THR A 14 -17.54 -3.27 26.57
CA THR A 14 -16.46 -3.33 27.57
C THR A 14 -16.28 -2.04 28.38
N LEU A 15 -17.23 -1.12 28.36
CA LEU A 15 -17.15 0.16 29.11
C LEU A 15 -18.42 0.45 29.91
N ALA A 16 -18.88 -0.50 30.73
CA ALA A 16 -19.87 -0.18 31.77
C ALA A 16 -19.77 -1.19 32.92
N GLY A 17 -19.28 -0.71 34.06
CA GLY A 17 -19.51 -1.33 35.36
C GLY A 17 -18.29 -1.96 36.03
N ALA A 18 -17.38 -1.15 36.56
CA ALA A 18 -16.54 -1.57 37.68
C ALA A 18 -17.15 -1.02 38.99
N PRO A 19 -17.47 -1.88 39.99
CA PRO A 19 -17.84 -1.41 41.31
C PRO A 19 -16.62 -0.86 42.06
N VAL A 20 -16.78 0.27 42.68
CA VAL A 20 -15.79 0.83 43.62
C VAL A 20 -15.76 -0.07 44.87
N ILE A 21 -14.70 -0.82 45.05
CA ILE A 21 -14.40 -1.56 46.27
C ILE A 21 -13.27 -0.84 47.01
N GLY A 22 -13.52 -0.59 48.26
CA GLY A 22 -12.74 0.24 49.17
C GLY A 22 -11.25 -0.14 49.28
N SER A 23 -10.49 0.89 49.53
CA SER A 23 -9.06 0.89 49.82
C SER A 23 -8.69 0.03 51.03
N ASN A 24 -8.18 -1.19 50.88
CA ASN A 24 -7.22 -1.82 51.81
C ASN A 24 -6.77 -3.23 51.38
N GLY A 25 -6.77 -3.55 50.12
CA GLY A 25 -6.31 -4.87 49.62
C GLY A 25 -5.51 -4.91 48.34
N ALA A 26 -5.27 -3.76 47.72
CA ALA A 26 -4.75 -3.69 46.35
C ALA A 26 -3.22 -3.60 46.24
N ALA A 27 -2.46 -3.67 47.33
CA ALA A 27 -1.01 -3.53 47.26
C ALA A 27 -0.22 -4.79 46.86
N ASN A 28 -0.87 -5.94 46.68
CA ASN A 28 -0.17 -7.20 46.39
C ASN A 28 -0.53 -7.88 45.04
N ILE A 29 -1.29 -7.26 44.14
CA ILE A 29 -1.66 -7.86 42.86
C ILE A 29 -0.87 -7.28 41.67
N LEU A 30 -0.09 -6.22 41.88
CA LEU A 30 0.90 -5.77 40.91
C LEU A 30 2.25 -6.47 41.15
N ARG A 31 2.29 -7.82 41.18
CA ARG A 31 3.50 -8.48 40.70
C ARG A 31 3.61 -8.08 39.24
N ARG A 32 4.46 -7.11 38.95
CA ARG A 32 5.07 -6.90 37.68
C ARG A 32 5.61 -8.27 37.23
N ASN A 33 4.88 -8.95 36.35
CA ASN A 33 5.53 -9.88 35.46
C ASN A 33 6.53 -9.01 34.71
N SER A 34 7.79 -9.15 35.03
CA SER A 34 8.89 -8.56 34.26
C SER A 34 8.81 -9.15 32.85
N PHE A 35 8.16 -8.44 31.95
CA PHE A 35 8.38 -8.67 30.51
C PHE A 35 9.78 -8.10 30.22
N ASP A 36 10.81 -8.80 30.74
CA ASP A 36 12.21 -8.40 30.59
C ASP A 36 12.75 -8.66 29.16
N SER A 37 11.94 -9.20 28.27
CA SER A 37 12.28 -9.38 26.86
C SER A 37 11.11 -8.97 25.98
N PRO A 38 11.31 -8.20 24.92
CA PRO A 38 10.25 -7.96 23.94
C PRO A 38 9.77 -9.29 23.37
N LEU A 39 8.45 -9.48 23.30
CA LEU A 39 7.83 -10.63 22.64
C LEU A 39 8.27 -10.61 21.18
N THR A 40 9.30 -11.39 20.86
CA THR A 40 9.84 -11.49 19.50
C THR A 40 9.34 -12.78 18.86
N LEU A 41 8.63 -12.66 17.75
CA LEU A 41 8.20 -13.82 16.97
C LEU A 41 9.42 -14.45 16.29
N SER A 42 9.57 -15.79 16.41
CA SER A 42 10.59 -16.52 15.66
C SER A 42 10.09 -16.76 14.24
N PRO A 43 10.77 -16.25 13.20
CA PRO A 43 10.39 -16.49 11.81
C PRO A 43 10.24 -17.98 11.48
N GLN A 44 11.05 -18.84 12.10
CA GLN A 44 11.05 -20.27 11.87
C GLN A 44 9.70 -20.95 12.16
N ASN A 45 8.90 -20.39 13.07
CA ASN A 45 7.57 -20.92 13.38
C ASN A 45 6.60 -20.81 12.20
N TYR A 46 6.87 -19.92 11.24
CA TYR A 46 6.03 -19.62 10.07
C TYR A 46 6.57 -20.21 8.77
N TYR A 47 7.75 -20.83 8.79
CA TYR A 47 8.38 -21.46 7.62
C TYR A 47 7.46 -22.47 6.93
N ARG A 48 6.66 -23.20 7.72
CA ARG A 48 5.69 -24.17 7.22
C ARG A 48 4.72 -23.62 6.18
N TYR A 49 4.28 -22.37 6.31
CA TYR A 49 3.35 -21.75 5.34
C TYR A 49 4.01 -21.64 3.96
N PHE A 50 5.24 -21.18 3.94
CA PHE A 50 5.98 -20.99 2.68
C PHE A 50 6.31 -22.32 2.00
N THR A 51 6.59 -23.37 2.76
CA THR A 51 6.79 -24.71 2.18
C THR A 51 5.51 -25.27 1.57
N ILE A 52 4.36 -25.09 2.24
CA ILE A 52 3.05 -25.47 1.71
C ILE A 52 2.76 -24.75 0.39
N PHE A 53 2.99 -23.43 0.31
CA PHE A 53 2.76 -22.66 -0.90
C PHE A 53 3.68 -23.09 -2.04
N ALA A 54 4.96 -23.34 -1.76
CA ALA A 54 5.91 -23.85 -2.74
C ALA A 54 5.52 -25.23 -3.26
N GLU A 55 5.00 -26.11 -2.41
CA GLU A 55 4.51 -27.44 -2.81
C GLU A 55 3.25 -27.34 -3.68
N GLN A 56 2.31 -26.48 -3.33
CA GLN A 56 1.11 -26.21 -4.13
C GLN A 56 1.47 -25.65 -5.51
N GLU A 57 2.40 -24.70 -5.56
CA GLU A 57 2.87 -24.14 -6.82
C GLU A 57 3.56 -25.20 -7.69
N ARG A 58 4.43 -26.03 -7.10
CA ARG A 58 5.07 -27.15 -7.80
C ARG A 58 4.05 -28.08 -8.41
N ALA A 59 2.98 -28.40 -7.68
CA ALA A 59 1.91 -29.27 -8.17
C ALA A 59 1.20 -28.72 -9.40
N VAL A 60 1.08 -27.38 -9.52
CA VAL A 60 0.42 -26.70 -10.63
C VAL A 60 1.37 -26.50 -11.81
N LEU A 61 2.60 -26.03 -11.55
CA LEU A 61 3.55 -25.63 -12.59
C LEU A 61 4.49 -26.75 -13.04
N GLY A 62 4.56 -27.88 -12.30
CA GLY A 62 5.46 -28.99 -12.59
C GLY A 62 6.96 -28.69 -12.36
N ALA A 63 7.30 -27.50 -11.91
CA ALA A 63 8.65 -27.04 -11.63
C ALA A 63 8.85 -26.78 -10.13
N GLN A 64 10.08 -26.99 -9.63
CA GLN A 64 10.41 -26.69 -8.25
C GLN A 64 10.56 -25.16 -8.08
N PRO A 65 9.64 -24.46 -7.38
CA PRO A 65 9.79 -23.04 -7.13
C PRO A 65 10.99 -22.78 -6.21
N GLN A 66 11.68 -21.69 -6.46
CA GLN A 66 12.69 -21.21 -5.52
C GLN A 66 11.98 -20.58 -4.32
N LEU A 67 12.30 -21.03 -3.12
CA LEU A 67 11.82 -20.44 -1.87
C LEU A 67 12.95 -19.59 -1.27
N PRO A 68 12.97 -18.27 -1.49
CA PRO A 68 14.00 -17.39 -0.94
C PRO A 68 13.70 -17.07 0.54
N TRP A 69 13.77 -18.10 1.40
CA TRP A 69 13.37 -17.99 2.80
C TRP A 69 14.06 -16.84 3.54
N GLN A 70 15.38 -16.69 3.33
CA GLN A 70 16.12 -15.60 3.97
C GLN A 70 15.58 -14.23 3.59
N TRP A 71 15.15 -14.05 2.33
CA TRP A 71 14.51 -12.80 1.91
C TRP A 71 13.26 -12.49 2.74
N PHE A 72 12.43 -13.49 3.02
CA PHE A 72 11.24 -13.29 3.87
C PHE A 72 11.63 -12.92 5.31
N VAL A 73 12.61 -13.62 5.88
CA VAL A 73 13.12 -13.31 7.23
C VAL A 73 13.61 -11.88 7.35
N ASP A 74 14.29 -11.38 6.31
CA ASP A 74 14.91 -10.06 6.31
C ASP A 74 13.90 -8.94 6.01
N ASN A 75 12.83 -9.23 5.26
CA ASN A 75 12.00 -8.18 4.68
C ASN A 75 10.58 -8.09 5.22
N ILE A 76 9.90 -9.20 5.51
CA ILE A 76 8.50 -9.10 5.90
C ILE A 76 8.29 -8.91 7.40
N PRO A 77 7.23 -8.22 7.83
CA PRO A 77 6.79 -8.27 9.22
C PRO A 77 6.13 -9.64 9.50
N PHE A 78 6.56 -10.30 10.58
CA PHE A 78 5.92 -11.53 11.04
C PHE A 78 4.78 -11.21 12.00
N VAL A 79 3.68 -11.93 11.89
CA VAL A 79 2.48 -11.77 12.73
C VAL A 79 2.04 -13.12 13.27
N ASP A 80 1.48 -13.13 14.47
CA ASP A 80 0.77 -14.27 15.04
C ASP A 80 -0.70 -13.90 15.17
N VAL A 81 -1.56 -14.57 14.41
CA VAL A 81 -2.99 -14.30 14.36
C VAL A 81 -3.74 -15.52 14.91
N PRO A 82 -4.70 -15.32 15.85
CA PRO A 82 -5.49 -16.42 16.39
C PRO A 82 -6.23 -17.22 15.31
N ASP A 83 -6.79 -16.55 14.31
CA ASP A 83 -7.39 -17.18 13.14
C ASP A 83 -6.30 -17.61 12.16
N LYS A 84 -6.12 -18.93 12.02
CA LYS A 84 -5.05 -19.50 11.20
C LYS A 84 -5.31 -19.45 9.70
N GLU A 85 -6.54 -19.26 9.25
CA GLU A 85 -6.87 -19.02 7.85
C GLU A 85 -6.46 -17.59 7.44
N ILE A 86 -6.71 -16.61 8.31
CA ILE A 86 -6.23 -15.22 8.13
C ILE A 86 -4.70 -15.19 8.15
N GLU A 87 -4.06 -15.89 9.09
CA GLU A 87 -2.59 -15.95 9.18
C GLU A 87 -1.99 -16.59 7.93
N GLN A 88 -2.55 -17.69 7.44
CA GLN A 88 -2.11 -18.33 6.20
C GLN A 88 -2.27 -17.40 4.99
N THR A 89 -3.41 -16.70 4.88
CA THR A 89 -3.66 -15.72 3.80
C THR A 89 -2.66 -14.57 3.85
N TYR A 90 -2.33 -14.08 5.04
CA TYR A 90 -1.31 -13.04 5.24
C TYR A 90 0.06 -13.48 4.68
N TYR A 91 0.54 -14.70 5.04
CA TYR A 91 1.81 -15.20 4.55
C TYR A 91 1.78 -15.55 3.07
N PHE A 92 0.63 -16.01 2.54
CA PHE A 92 0.45 -16.22 1.10
C PHE A 92 0.59 -14.92 0.30
N ARG A 93 0.06 -13.81 0.82
CA ARG A 93 0.23 -12.50 0.18
C ARG A 93 1.71 -12.13 0.04
N TRP A 94 2.52 -12.32 1.07
CA TRP A 94 3.95 -12.06 1.00
C TRP A 94 4.68 -13.04 0.07
N TYR A 95 4.30 -14.31 0.09
CA TYR A 95 4.84 -15.31 -0.82
C TYR A 95 4.60 -14.95 -2.29
N SER A 96 3.39 -14.53 -2.64
CA SER A 96 3.04 -14.03 -3.96
C SER A 96 3.77 -12.73 -4.28
N PHE A 97 3.71 -11.74 -3.38
CA PHE A 97 4.30 -10.41 -3.59
C PHE A 97 5.80 -10.45 -3.91
N GLN A 98 6.55 -11.31 -3.24
CA GLN A 98 7.99 -11.45 -3.46
C GLN A 98 8.34 -11.78 -4.90
N LYS A 99 7.51 -12.58 -5.59
CA LYS A 99 7.73 -13.00 -6.97
C LYS A 99 7.59 -11.86 -7.98
N HIS A 100 6.83 -10.84 -7.63
CA HIS A 100 6.60 -9.66 -8.46
C HIS A 100 7.71 -8.61 -8.31
N ILE A 101 8.65 -8.80 -7.39
CA ILE A 101 9.77 -7.87 -7.17
C ILE A 101 10.89 -8.17 -8.15
N ARG A 102 11.14 -7.26 -9.09
CA ARG A 102 12.25 -7.31 -10.04
C ARG A 102 13.33 -6.28 -9.70
N GLN A 103 14.59 -6.72 -9.75
CA GLN A 103 15.74 -5.81 -9.71
C GLN A 103 16.12 -5.43 -11.13
N THR A 104 16.10 -4.14 -11.43
CA THR A 104 16.36 -3.60 -12.77
C THR A 104 17.48 -2.56 -12.73
N ALA A 105 17.98 -2.15 -13.91
CA ALA A 105 18.91 -1.03 -14.01
C ALA A 105 18.33 0.31 -13.49
N SER A 106 17.00 0.41 -13.39
CA SER A 106 16.30 1.56 -12.81
C SER A 106 15.99 1.41 -11.31
N GLY A 107 16.45 0.34 -10.67
CA GLY A 107 16.15 -0.02 -9.29
C GLY A 107 15.06 -1.08 -9.19
N THR A 108 14.43 -1.20 -8.04
CA THR A 108 13.33 -2.15 -7.83
C THR A 108 12.09 -1.70 -8.62
N VAL A 109 11.50 -2.65 -9.32
CA VAL A 109 10.17 -2.54 -9.95
C VAL A 109 9.30 -3.68 -9.42
N ILE A 110 8.02 -3.43 -9.23
CA ILE A 110 7.05 -4.43 -8.78
C ILE A 110 6.03 -4.60 -9.91
N ASP A 111 6.00 -5.80 -10.49
CA ASP A 111 5.15 -6.10 -11.64
C ASP A 111 3.78 -6.60 -11.19
N GLU A 112 2.77 -6.40 -12.03
CA GLU A 112 1.47 -7.06 -11.88
C GLU A 112 1.49 -8.48 -12.45
N PHE A 113 2.24 -8.68 -13.55
CA PHE A 113 2.30 -9.95 -14.28
C PHE A 113 3.66 -10.62 -14.10
N LEU A 114 3.67 -11.92 -13.80
CA LEU A 114 4.92 -12.70 -13.72
C LEU A 114 5.55 -12.91 -15.09
N ASP A 115 4.74 -13.21 -16.09
CA ASP A 115 5.15 -13.34 -17.48
C ASP A 115 5.08 -11.98 -18.18
N ASP A 116 5.95 -11.76 -19.15
CA ASP A 116 5.95 -10.53 -19.92
C ASP A 116 4.70 -10.46 -20.80
N VAL A 117 4.01 -9.32 -20.77
CA VAL A 117 2.79 -9.05 -21.53
C VAL A 117 2.99 -7.89 -22.50
N PRO A 118 2.43 -7.97 -23.75
CA PRO A 118 2.73 -7.00 -24.79
C PRO A 118 2.17 -5.59 -24.55
N TRP A 119 1.21 -5.45 -23.66
CA TRP A 119 0.62 -4.15 -23.28
C TRP A 119 1.28 -3.48 -22.08
N ALA A 120 2.19 -4.17 -21.37
CA ALA A 120 2.94 -3.55 -20.29
C ALA A 120 4.00 -2.57 -20.83
N GLY A 121 4.39 -1.64 -19.97
CA GLY A 121 5.43 -0.67 -20.26
C GLY A 121 6.83 -1.21 -19.92
N LYS A 122 7.72 -0.27 -19.62
CA LYS A 122 9.11 -0.57 -19.28
C LYS A 122 9.20 -1.55 -18.11
N PHE A 123 10.01 -2.60 -18.28
CA PHE A 123 10.19 -3.68 -17.29
C PHE A 123 8.90 -4.42 -16.93
N ASN A 124 8.02 -4.60 -17.89
CA ASN A 124 6.73 -5.29 -17.72
C ASN A 124 5.81 -4.65 -16.67
N SER A 125 5.91 -3.35 -16.47
CA SER A 125 5.13 -2.62 -15.45
C SER A 125 3.96 -1.85 -16.04
N ILE A 126 2.88 -1.73 -15.27
CA ILE A 126 1.75 -0.84 -15.54
C ILE A 126 1.44 0.03 -14.32
N SER A 127 1.02 1.28 -14.55
CA SER A 127 0.78 2.21 -13.44
C SER A 127 -0.46 1.87 -12.61
N ALA A 128 -1.41 1.15 -13.16
CA ALA A 128 -2.68 0.79 -12.53
C ALA A 128 -2.53 0.12 -11.15
N ALA A 129 -1.62 -0.86 -11.03
CA ALA A 129 -1.42 -1.62 -9.80
C ALA A 129 -0.48 -0.93 -8.79
N THR A 130 0.19 0.15 -9.20
CA THR A 130 1.29 0.75 -8.42
C THR A 130 0.87 1.21 -7.04
N GLY A 131 -0.28 1.83 -6.91
CA GLY A 131 -0.76 2.29 -5.61
C GLY A 131 -0.99 1.15 -4.62
N HIS A 132 -1.49 0.02 -5.08
CA HIS A 132 -1.63 -1.20 -4.28
C HIS A 132 -0.27 -1.76 -3.89
N HIS A 133 0.64 -1.88 -4.85
CA HIS A 133 2.00 -2.38 -4.61
C HIS A 133 2.76 -1.52 -3.58
N LEU A 134 2.68 -0.20 -3.66
CA LEU A 134 3.32 0.71 -2.70
C LEU A 134 2.69 0.60 -1.31
N ARG A 135 1.37 0.42 -1.21
CA ARG A 135 0.68 0.21 0.07
C ARG A 135 1.03 -1.12 0.73
N GLU A 136 1.41 -2.15 -0.02
CA GLU A 136 1.99 -3.39 0.52
C GLU A 136 3.49 -3.21 0.83
N ALA A 137 4.27 -2.74 -0.14
CA ALA A 137 5.73 -2.61 -0.03
C ALA A 137 6.18 -1.71 1.13
N ARG A 138 5.36 -0.73 1.55
CA ARG A 138 5.69 0.17 2.68
C ARG A 138 5.91 -0.55 4.01
N TRP A 139 5.46 -1.80 4.13
CA TRP A 139 5.64 -2.63 5.32
C TRP A 139 6.89 -3.51 5.26
N LEU A 140 7.59 -3.56 4.12
CA LEU A 140 8.87 -4.24 4.01
C LEU A 140 9.91 -3.53 4.87
N ARG A 141 10.76 -4.29 5.56
CA ARG A 141 11.85 -3.73 6.38
C ARG A 141 12.89 -3.02 5.52
N ASN A 142 13.21 -3.57 4.34
CA ASN A 142 14.02 -2.88 3.35
C ASN A 142 13.15 -1.90 2.56
N GLN A 143 13.07 -0.68 3.05
CA GLN A 143 12.25 0.40 2.48
C GLN A 143 12.67 0.79 1.05
N ASN A 144 13.90 0.45 0.64
CA ASN A 144 14.38 0.73 -0.71
C ASN A 144 13.50 0.06 -1.80
N HIS A 145 12.80 -1.03 -1.49
CA HIS A 145 11.85 -1.63 -2.44
C HIS A 145 10.72 -0.65 -2.79
N ALA A 146 10.05 -0.09 -1.79
CA ALA A 146 8.96 0.87 -1.99
C ALA A 146 9.45 2.20 -2.58
N GLU A 147 10.54 2.75 -2.02
CA GLU A 147 11.09 4.04 -2.43
C GLU A 147 11.61 4.02 -3.87
N SER A 148 12.36 2.98 -4.22
CA SER A 148 12.89 2.80 -5.58
C SER A 148 11.77 2.62 -6.60
N TYR A 149 10.74 1.83 -6.27
CA TYR A 149 9.59 1.62 -7.14
C TYR A 149 8.74 2.88 -7.31
N ALA A 150 8.51 3.64 -6.25
CA ALA A 150 7.84 4.94 -6.36
C ALA A 150 8.62 5.91 -7.26
N ALA A 151 9.95 5.98 -7.09
CA ALA A 151 10.82 6.83 -7.90
C ALA A 151 10.91 6.38 -9.37
N PHE A 152 10.75 5.10 -9.65
CA PHE A 152 10.77 4.54 -11.01
C PHE A 152 9.76 5.23 -11.92
N TRP A 153 8.56 5.50 -11.44
CA TRP A 153 7.47 6.07 -12.25
C TRP A 153 7.76 7.49 -12.76
N PHE A 154 8.72 8.20 -12.17
CA PHE A 154 9.12 9.55 -12.57
C PHE A 154 10.47 9.57 -13.30
N LYS A 155 10.97 8.40 -13.74
CA LYS A 155 12.17 8.29 -14.57
C LYS A 155 11.81 8.28 -16.06
N PRO A 156 12.77 8.65 -16.93
CA PRO A 156 12.56 8.59 -18.38
C PRO A 156 12.11 7.21 -18.87
N GLY A 157 11.08 7.19 -19.71
CA GLY A 157 10.49 5.99 -20.28
C GLY A 157 9.50 5.26 -19.38
N SER A 158 9.18 5.81 -18.20
CA SER A 158 8.04 5.37 -17.39
C SER A 158 6.79 6.17 -17.76
N GLU A 159 5.64 5.56 -17.65
CA GLU A 159 4.35 6.13 -18.09
C GLU A 159 3.35 6.20 -16.92
N PRO A 160 3.55 7.11 -15.94
CA PRO A 160 2.74 7.14 -14.71
C PRO A 160 1.26 7.46 -14.97
N ARG A 161 0.94 8.10 -16.10
CA ARG A 161 -0.43 8.49 -16.49
C ARG A 161 -1.04 7.60 -17.58
N ARG A 162 -0.39 6.51 -17.93
CA ARG A 162 -0.97 5.57 -18.91
C ARG A 162 -2.25 4.94 -18.39
N TYR A 163 -2.33 4.68 -17.09
CA TYR A 163 -3.52 4.19 -16.37
C TYR A 163 -3.81 5.11 -15.19
N SER A 164 -5.06 5.13 -14.71
CA SER A 164 -5.43 5.84 -13.49
C SER A 164 -4.61 5.34 -12.30
N PHE A 165 -3.95 6.26 -11.60
CA PHE A 165 -3.02 5.95 -10.53
C PHE A 165 -2.97 7.08 -9.49
N TRP A 166 -3.15 6.74 -8.22
CA TRP A 166 -3.07 7.69 -7.09
C TRP A 166 -1.63 7.84 -6.59
N ALA A 167 -0.83 8.56 -7.36
CA ALA A 167 0.62 8.64 -7.18
C ALA A 167 1.03 9.33 -5.88
N ALA A 168 0.45 10.49 -5.60
CA ALA A 168 0.81 11.28 -4.43
C ALA A 168 0.35 10.62 -3.12
N ASP A 169 -0.89 10.11 -3.07
CA ASP A 169 -1.40 9.38 -1.91
C ASP A 169 -0.58 8.13 -1.61
N SER A 170 -0.14 7.41 -2.65
CA SER A 170 0.69 6.21 -2.48
C SER A 170 2.08 6.53 -1.93
N VAL A 171 2.74 7.58 -2.41
CA VAL A 171 4.04 8.04 -1.89
C VAL A 171 3.88 8.56 -0.45
N TYR A 172 2.81 9.30 -0.18
CA TYR A 172 2.51 9.76 1.18
C TYR A 172 2.25 8.58 2.13
N ALA A 173 1.59 7.51 1.66
CA ALA A 173 1.38 6.30 2.44
C ALA A 173 2.70 5.56 2.77
N VAL A 174 3.68 5.58 1.86
CA VAL A 174 5.05 5.08 2.15
C VAL A 174 5.70 5.94 3.22
N TYR A 175 5.64 7.28 3.10
CA TYR A 175 6.15 8.20 4.12
C TYR A 175 5.52 7.94 5.50
N LEU A 176 4.21 7.77 5.58
CA LEU A 176 3.53 7.52 6.86
C LEU A 176 3.99 6.22 7.55
N ALA A 177 4.42 5.23 6.79
CA ALA A 177 4.94 3.98 7.34
C ALA A 177 6.43 4.06 7.72
N THR A 178 7.21 4.85 6.98
CA THR A 178 8.68 4.85 7.08
C THR A 178 9.24 6.07 7.83
N GLY A 179 8.49 7.17 7.88
CA GLY A 179 8.97 8.45 8.39
C GLY A 179 10.04 9.13 7.50
N ASN A 180 10.32 8.58 6.31
CA ASN A 180 11.39 9.10 5.45
C ASN A 180 10.97 10.39 4.72
N THR A 181 11.11 11.52 5.40
CA THR A 181 10.82 12.84 4.84
C THR A 181 11.72 13.19 3.65
N VAL A 182 12.98 12.77 3.66
CA VAL A 182 13.93 13.07 2.57
C VAL A 182 13.47 12.42 1.27
N PHE A 183 13.07 11.16 1.31
CA PHE A 183 12.50 10.46 0.16
C PHE A 183 11.25 11.17 -0.36
N MET A 184 10.29 11.46 0.52
CA MET A 184 9.04 12.11 0.18
C MET A 184 9.27 13.47 -0.49
N LEU A 185 10.08 14.33 0.12
CA LEU A 185 10.36 15.66 -0.40
C LEU A 185 11.12 15.64 -1.72
N LYS A 186 11.95 14.62 -1.96
CA LYS A 186 12.63 14.43 -3.25
C LYS A 186 11.64 14.17 -4.40
N LEU A 187 10.55 13.45 -4.14
CA LEU A 187 9.52 13.17 -5.14
C LEU A 187 8.45 14.26 -5.24
N PHE A 188 8.30 15.10 -4.22
CA PHE A 188 7.22 16.06 -4.10
C PHE A 188 7.04 16.95 -5.35
N PRO A 189 8.07 17.57 -5.97
CA PRO A 189 7.89 18.34 -7.20
C PRO A 189 7.33 17.50 -8.36
N LYS A 190 7.76 16.24 -8.48
CA LYS A 190 7.30 15.33 -9.53
C LYS A 190 5.85 14.89 -9.35
N LEU A 191 5.39 14.81 -8.10
CA LEU A 191 3.99 14.51 -7.79
C LEU A 191 3.08 15.69 -8.15
N ILE A 192 3.53 16.92 -7.92
CA ILE A 192 2.84 18.14 -8.37
C ILE A 192 2.75 18.16 -9.90
N GLU A 193 3.89 18.02 -10.61
CA GLU A 193 3.92 17.94 -12.07
C GLU A 193 2.98 16.86 -12.63
N ASN A 194 2.94 15.70 -11.99
CA ASN A 194 2.05 14.61 -12.40
C ASN A 194 0.57 14.94 -12.21
N TYR A 195 0.22 15.56 -11.10
CA TYR A 195 -1.14 16.01 -10.81
C TYR A 195 -1.60 17.06 -11.82
N GLU A 196 -0.81 18.11 -12.03
CA GLU A 196 -1.12 19.19 -12.97
C GLU A 196 -1.22 18.70 -14.42
N ALA A 197 -0.43 17.68 -14.78
CA ALA A 197 -0.55 17.05 -16.09
C ALA A 197 -1.86 16.25 -16.25
N TRP A 198 -2.40 15.67 -15.18
CA TRP A 198 -3.76 15.08 -15.17
C TRP A 198 -4.83 16.17 -15.32
N GLU A 199 -4.72 17.28 -14.62
CA GLU A 199 -5.65 18.42 -14.77
C GLU A 199 -5.66 18.91 -16.23
N CYS A 200 -4.48 19.13 -16.80
CA CYS A 200 -4.36 19.64 -18.17
C CYS A 200 -4.96 18.69 -19.23
N SER A 201 -4.85 17.39 -19.05
CA SER A 201 -5.23 16.41 -20.08
C SER A 201 -6.61 15.77 -19.87
N ASN A 202 -7.07 15.66 -18.62
CA ASN A 202 -8.22 14.83 -18.28
C ASN A 202 -9.31 15.54 -17.44
N GLN A 203 -9.09 16.79 -17.01
CA GLN A 203 -10.11 17.57 -16.30
C GLN A 203 -10.82 18.52 -17.27
N ASP A 204 -12.11 18.71 -17.10
CA ASP A 204 -12.88 19.69 -17.85
C ASP A 204 -13.31 20.90 -16.99
N ALA A 205 -14.10 21.79 -17.58
CA ALA A 205 -14.59 23.02 -16.92
C ALA A 205 -15.50 22.76 -15.71
N SER A 206 -16.03 21.54 -15.54
CA SER A 206 -16.81 21.15 -14.34
C SER A 206 -15.92 20.78 -13.16
N GLY A 207 -14.61 20.65 -13.37
CA GLY A 207 -13.65 20.17 -12.38
C GLY A 207 -13.56 18.65 -12.27
N LEU A 208 -14.38 17.91 -13.04
CA LEU A 208 -14.35 16.45 -13.03
C LEU A 208 -13.34 15.89 -14.02
N PHE A 209 -12.74 14.77 -13.64
CA PHE A 209 -11.78 14.04 -14.46
C PHE A 209 -12.48 12.95 -15.27
N HIS A 210 -12.10 12.82 -16.53
CA HIS A 210 -12.53 11.76 -17.42
C HIS A 210 -11.37 10.79 -17.72
N GLN A 211 -11.71 9.55 -18.06
CA GLN A 211 -10.73 8.54 -18.43
C GLN A 211 -11.31 7.58 -19.49
N ILE A 212 -10.41 7.02 -20.27
CA ILE A 212 -10.72 5.94 -21.20
C ILE A 212 -10.97 4.66 -20.38
N ASP A 213 -11.97 3.87 -20.77
CA ASP A 213 -12.44 2.70 -20.03
C ASP A 213 -11.32 1.71 -19.66
N ASP A 214 -10.54 1.27 -20.65
CA ASP A 214 -9.43 0.34 -20.45
C ASP A 214 -8.23 0.94 -19.70
N ARG A 215 -8.17 2.28 -19.56
CA ARG A 215 -7.13 2.98 -18.78
C ARG A 215 -7.49 3.19 -17.32
N ASP A 216 -8.70 2.87 -16.96
CA ASP A 216 -9.19 2.97 -15.58
C ASP A 216 -9.31 1.60 -14.89
N VAL A 217 -8.73 0.55 -15.50
CA VAL A 217 -8.71 -0.84 -14.98
C VAL A 217 -10.11 -1.44 -14.84
N MET A 218 -11.04 -0.95 -15.63
CA MET A 218 -12.45 -1.36 -15.61
C MET A 218 -12.91 -1.68 -17.04
N GLU A 219 -12.10 -2.47 -17.76
CA GLU A 219 -12.32 -2.80 -19.17
C GLU A 219 -13.73 -3.34 -19.39
N LYS A 220 -14.36 -2.85 -20.46
CA LYS A 220 -15.73 -3.23 -20.83
C LYS A 220 -16.77 -2.94 -19.75
N SER A 221 -16.53 -1.92 -18.92
CA SER A 221 -17.53 -1.50 -17.94
C SER A 221 -18.77 -0.94 -18.64
N ILE A 222 -19.92 -1.02 -17.96
CA ILE A 222 -21.21 -0.51 -18.48
C ILE A 222 -21.14 0.97 -18.82
N SER A 223 -20.37 1.77 -18.05
CA SER A 223 -20.25 3.21 -18.24
C SER A 223 -19.33 3.60 -19.41
N GLY A 224 -18.47 2.70 -19.89
CA GLY A 224 -17.51 3.02 -20.94
C GLY A 224 -16.53 4.13 -20.56
N SER A 225 -15.98 4.84 -21.57
CA SER A 225 -15.12 6.01 -21.39
C SER A 225 -15.93 7.24 -20.96
N GLY A 226 -15.32 8.10 -20.14
CA GLY A 226 -15.97 9.32 -19.65
C GLY A 226 -15.60 9.66 -18.20
N TYR A 227 -16.51 10.32 -17.49
CA TYR A 227 -16.30 10.61 -16.06
C TYR A 227 -16.38 9.31 -15.25
N ARG A 228 -15.31 9.02 -14.53
CA ARG A 228 -15.20 7.77 -13.79
C ARG A 228 -14.93 8.04 -12.32
N PRO A 229 -15.67 7.35 -11.42
CA PRO A 229 -15.47 7.54 -9.98
C PRO A 229 -14.06 7.25 -9.50
N SER A 230 -13.37 6.28 -10.12
CA SER A 230 -12.00 5.88 -9.77
C SER A 230 -11.01 7.02 -9.97
N ILE A 231 -10.89 7.57 -11.20
CA ILE A 231 -9.92 8.66 -11.45
C ILE A 231 -10.25 9.89 -10.58
N ASN A 232 -11.52 10.23 -10.40
CA ASN A 232 -11.93 11.35 -9.56
C ASN A 232 -11.55 11.10 -8.08
N SER A 233 -11.79 9.91 -7.55
CA SER A 233 -11.38 9.54 -6.19
C SER A 233 -9.85 9.56 -6.02
N TYR A 234 -9.09 9.14 -7.04
CA TYR A 234 -7.64 9.15 -7.01
C TYR A 234 -7.10 10.59 -7.01
N MET A 235 -7.63 11.46 -7.86
CA MET A 235 -7.21 12.85 -7.91
C MET A 235 -7.57 13.61 -6.63
N HIS A 236 -8.72 13.31 -6.02
CA HIS A 236 -9.06 13.84 -4.71
C HIS A 236 -8.06 13.39 -3.63
N GLY A 237 -7.75 12.10 -3.56
CA GLY A 237 -6.75 11.55 -2.64
C GLY A 237 -5.37 12.16 -2.84
N ASP A 238 -4.95 12.34 -4.09
CA ASP A 238 -3.68 12.94 -4.45
C ASP A 238 -3.62 14.43 -4.05
N ALA A 239 -4.70 15.21 -4.23
CA ALA A 239 -4.76 16.59 -3.78
C ALA A 239 -4.58 16.70 -2.25
N ILE A 240 -5.27 15.84 -1.48
CA ILE A 240 -5.10 15.77 -0.02
C ILE A 240 -3.66 15.42 0.36
N ALA A 241 -3.05 14.46 -0.32
CA ALA A 241 -1.69 14.04 -0.04
C ALA A 241 -0.67 15.15 -0.36
N ILE A 242 -0.82 15.83 -1.49
CA ILE A 242 0.04 16.97 -1.88
C ILE A 242 -0.09 18.10 -0.87
N ALA A 243 -1.32 18.46 -0.44
CA ALA A 243 -1.52 19.49 0.58
C ALA A 243 -0.81 19.15 1.90
N ARG A 244 -0.88 17.89 2.35
CA ARG A 244 -0.17 17.40 3.55
C ARG A 244 1.35 17.43 3.39
N MET A 245 1.85 17.00 2.24
CA MET A 245 3.28 17.07 1.93
C MET A 245 3.78 18.51 1.84
N ALA A 246 2.99 19.44 1.29
CA ALA A 246 3.28 20.86 1.24
C ALA A 246 3.41 21.47 2.65
N SER A 247 2.53 21.09 3.57
CA SER A 247 2.62 21.48 4.99
C SER A 247 3.93 21.01 5.61
N LEU A 248 4.33 19.76 5.37
CA LEU A 248 5.60 19.20 5.85
C LEU A 248 6.83 19.87 5.20
N ALA A 249 6.67 20.36 3.97
CA ALA A 249 7.69 21.10 3.24
C ALA A 249 7.75 22.60 3.63
N ASN A 250 6.92 23.06 4.57
CA ASN A 250 6.74 24.49 4.90
C ASN A 250 6.40 25.36 3.67
N ASN A 251 5.54 24.84 2.78
CA ASN A 251 5.07 25.54 1.58
C ASN A 251 3.56 25.83 1.69
N PRO A 252 3.16 26.92 2.38
CA PRO A 252 1.75 27.24 2.63
C PRO A 252 0.99 27.66 1.37
N GLU A 253 1.67 28.10 0.33
CA GLU A 253 1.04 28.46 -0.95
C GLU A 253 0.52 27.22 -1.65
N VAL A 254 1.36 26.23 -1.87
CA VAL A 254 0.99 24.94 -2.46
C VAL A 254 -0.04 24.23 -1.57
N GLN A 255 0.11 24.28 -0.24
CA GLN A 255 -0.85 23.70 0.67
C GLN A 255 -2.27 24.25 0.40
N ARG A 256 -2.46 25.56 0.40
CA ARG A 256 -3.77 26.18 0.14
C ARG A 256 -4.31 25.83 -1.24
N GLN A 257 -3.46 25.91 -2.26
CA GLN A 257 -3.84 25.57 -3.64
C GLN A 257 -4.44 24.16 -3.74
N TYR A 258 -3.85 23.17 -3.07
CA TYR A 258 -4.33 21.80 -3.12
C TYR A 258 -5.44 21.48 -2.09
N GLU A 259 -5.59 22.30 -1.06
CA GLU A 259 -6.77 22.28 -0.20
C GLU A 259 -8.03 22.73 -0.92
N ASP A 260 -7.93 23.71 -1.81
CA ASP A 260 -9.06 24.14 -2.66
C ASP A 260 -9.43 23.05 -3.68
N ARG A 261 -8.44 22.41 -4.33
CA ARG A 261 -8.66 21.36 -5.33
C ARG A 261 -9.39 20.12 -4.78
N LYS A 262 -9.16 19.75 -3.53
CA LYS A 262 -9.89 18.64 -2.89
C LYS A 262 -11.38 18.92 -2.69
N SER A 263 -11.81 20.18 -2.68
CA SER A 263 -13.21 20.56 -2.47
C SER A 263 -14.08 20.49 -3.73
N VAL A 264 -13.49 20.21 -4.90
CA VAL A 264 -14.17 20.18 -6.19
C VAL A 264 -14.69 18.79 -6.54
N VAL A 265 -14.34 17.75 -5.78
CA VAL A 265 -14.73 16.35 -6.04
C VAL A 265 -15.74 15.83 -5.04
#